data_a95e5f6e10b856a078d6ac52965c5fff
#
_entry.id   a95e5f6e10b856a078d6ac52965c5fff
#
_cell.length_a   1.000
_cell.length_b   1.000
_cell.length_c   1.000
_cell.angle_alpha   90.00
_cell.angle_beta   90.00
_cell.angle_gamma   90.00
#
_symmetry.space_group_name_H-M   'P 1'
#
loop_
_entity.id
_entity.type
_entity.pdbx_description
1 polymer ?
#
loop_
_entity_poly.entity_id
_entity_poly.type
_entity_poly.pdbx_seq_one_letter_code
_entity_poly.pdbx_strand_id
1 'polypeptide(L)'
;MHPDIKLLFDNYFVSKYNSCTLQVSILNIREGFFVKESKLRLRSAGLLSVAAGFMLFLYAPLEIYFNNKYEFWFDFYDLIPLCLLMFAVFTGVSFLLAFIFSKINTRLYHGFLTVYLIAFLCTYIQGNFMIGNLPHLDGSTVDWAQYSGLRIGSVALWVAVTVLMILAVKKLSLTKVADAAGTVSGLISLVLLVTLVTLGFTKQGLEHKFSMINTTYGELEMSTDQNLVLLVLDTVDGDIMSQMIEQHPEYKEILSDFTYYNNTMSAYPFTVYSVPYLFSGEWYENQEEFIEYAKRVYREAPFFDDLEARGYRMGMYEEDAYRLEESMFRFENMIDTTPTISSIAQFMKLEIKLVGFKYMPFDLKRFCLTIPAEFNSLEKTDDISDYELFSSDNQAFYTYLKKTPVTLTDDKCFRFIHLVGAHSPWHQDAQMNEIENGTYEQSIEASMTIVATYLQKLKDSGVYDNTAIMILSDHGYNIEDDDSSEKRQHPILFVKGVGEHYDELQISSAPISQSDYLEAYTRLLDGKQGDAIFDYKEGDARERRFLFYDYDEPTHFYEYMQTGYAGDVDTMYFTGVEITP
;
A
#
# COMPACT_ATOMS: atom_id res chain seq x y z
N MET A 1 -84.49 -23.37 -54.10
CA MET A 1 -83.09 -23.05 -54.38
C MET A 1 -82.41 -24.29 -54.92
N HIS A 2 -81.91 -24.22 -56.13
CA HIS A 2 -81.30 -25.35 -56.88
C HIS A 2 -80.04 -25.86 -56.18
N PRO A 3 -79.79 -27.19 -56.07
CA PRO A 3 -78.65 -27.75 -55.34
C PRO A 3 -77.28 -27.26 -55.83
N ASP A 4 -77.17 -26.92 -57.12
CA ASP A 4 -75.91 -26.48 -57.77
C ASP A 4 -75.38 -25.10 -57.31
N ILE A 5 -76.26 -24.20 -56.78
CA ILE A 5 -75.86 -22.88 -56.27
C ILE A 5 -75.20 -23.01 -54.92
N LYS A 6 -75.63 -23.98 -54.11
CA LYS A 6 -75.02 -24.21 -52.77
C LYS A 6 -73.60 -24.77 -52.83
N LEU A 7 -73.35 -25.66 -53.84
CA LEU A 7 -72.02 -26.22 -54.04
C LEU A 7 -71.02 -25.21 -54.59
N LEU A 8 -71.46 -24.23 -55.41
CA LEU A 8 -70.62 -23.14 -55.89
C LEU A 8 -70.28 -22.12 -54.75
N PHE A 9 -71.19 -21.85 -53.85
CA PHE A 9 -70.98 -20.94 -52.70
C PHE A 9 -70.05 -21.58 -51.69
N ASP A 10 -70.22 -22.86 -51.35
CA ASP A 10 -69.40 -23.59 -50.43
C ASP A 10 -67.94 -23.76 -50.96
N ASN A 11 -67.76 -24.05 -52.17
CA ASN A 11 -66.40 -24.15 -52.80
C ASN A 11 -65.72 -22.80 -52.97
N TYR A 12 -66.43 -21.69 -53.18
CA TYR A 12 -65.87 -20.35 -53.25
C TYR A 12 -65.47 -19.82 -51.89
N PHE A 13 -66.28 -20.10 -50.86
CA PHE A 13 -65.96 -19.69 -49.49
C PHE A 13 -64.82 -20.50 -48.88
N VAL A 14 -64.80 -21.84 -49.09
CA VAL A 14 -63.71 -22.71 -48.62
C VAL A 14 -62.38 -22.38 -49.31
N SER A 15 -62.39 -22.11 -50.61
CA SER A 15 -61.17 -21.71 -51.36
C SER A 15 -60.65 -20.34 -50.92
N LYS A 16 -61.55 -19.37 -50.62
CA LYS A 16 -61.16 -18.02 -50.19
C LYS A 16 -60.68 -18.00 -48.74
N TYR A 17 -61.28 -18.81 -47.86
CA TYR A 17 -60.87 -18.95 -46.46
C TYR A 17 -59.52 -19.69 -46.33
N ASN A 18 -59.33 -20.77 -47.10
CA ASN A 18 -58.05 -21.48 -47.11
C ASN A 18 -56.93 -20.61 -47.67
N SER A 19 -57.19 -19.78 -48.70
CA SER A 19 -56.21 -18.82 -49.21
C SER A 19 -55.86 -17.74 -48.20
N CYS A 20 -56.86 -17.22 -47.44
CA CYS A 20 -56.62 -16.21 -46.41
C CYS A 20 -55.86 -16.79 -45.21
N THR A 21 -56.23 -18.02 -44.75
CA THR A 21 -55.54 -18.68 -43.63
C THR A 21 -54.12 -19.06 -43.99
N LEU A 22 -53.85 -19.51 -45.24
CA LEU A 22 -52.51 -19.79 -45.71
C LEU A 22 -51.66 -18.52 -45.83
N GLN A 23 -52.23 -17.39 -46.32
CA GLN A 23 -51.54 -16.12 -46.36
C GLN A 23 -51.22 -15.56 -44.95
N VAL A 24 -52.13 -15.67 -43.97
CA VAL A 24 -51.91 -15.27 -42.60
C VAL A 24 -50.85 -16.17 -41.93
N SER A 25 -50.90 -17.50 -42.17
CA SER A 25 -49.89 -18.43 -41.67
C SER A 25 -48.50 -18.18 -42.28
N ILE A 26 -48.42 -17.88 -43.58
CA ILE A 26 -47.16 -17.54 -44.26
C ILE A 26 -46.61 -16.18 -43.79
N LEU A 27 -47.49 -15.20 -43.51
CA LEU A 27 -47.10 -13.91 -42.95
C LEU A 27 -46.58 -14.10 -41.51
N ASN A 28 -47.25 -14.86 -40.65
CA ASN A 28 -46.79 -15.14 -39.28
C ASN A 28 -45.48 -15.94 -39.26
N ILE A 29 -45.28 -16.91 -40.16
CA ILE A 29 -44.03 -17.65 -40.30
C ILE A 29 -42.91 -16.70 -40.82
N ARG A 30 -43.19 -15.81 -41.79
CA ARG A 30 -42.25 -14.80 -42.26
C ARG A 30 -41.89 -13.80 -41.14
N GLU A 31 -42.85 -13.26 -40.43
CA GLU A 31 -42.59 -12.34 -39.29
C GLU A 31 -41.79 -13.04 -38.20
N GLY A 32 -42.14 -14.26 -37.80
CA GLY A 32 -41.38 -15.05 -36.82
C GLY A 32 -39.95 -15.35 -37.27
N PHE A 33 -39.74 -15.61 -38.57
CA PHE A 33 -38.41 -15.82 -39.14
C PHE A 33 -37.61 -14.52 -39.19
N PHE A 34 -38.24 -13.39 -39.60
CA PHE A 34 -37.60 -12.06 -39.59
C PHE A 34 -37.24 -11.59 -38.19
N VAL A 35 -38.09 -11.82 -37.20
CA VAL A 35 -37.80 -11.47 -35.80
C VAL A 35 -36.67 -12.32 -35.25
N LYS A 36 -36.61 -13.62 -35.55
CA LYS A 36 -35.55 -14.51 -35.13
C LYS A 36 -34.20 -14.16 -35.80
N GLU A 37 -34.23 -13.85 -37.09
CA GLU A 37 -33.04 -13.42 -37.83
C GLU A 37 -32.52 -12.04 -37.37
N SER A 38 -33.39 -11.09 -37.07
CA SER A 38 -33.01 -9.77 -36.55
C SER A 38 -32.40 -9.86 -35.14
N LYS A 39 -32.91 -10.73 -34.28
CA LYS A 39 -32.34 -10.98 -32.95
C LYS A 39 -30.95 -11.62 -33.01
N LEU A 40 -30.74 -12.58 -33.95
CA LEU A 40 -29.43 -13.23 -34.14
C LEU A 40 -28.37 -12.22 -34.65
N ARG A 41 -28.76 -11.33 -35.58
CA ARG A 41 -27.90 -10.27 -36.12
C ARG A 41 -27.43 -9.31 -35.04
N LEU A 42 -28.32 -8.80 -34.21
CA LEU A 42 -27.97 -7.88 -33.12
C LEU A 42 -27.10 -8.55 -32.06
N ARG A 43 -27.21 -9.85 -31.85
CA ARG A 43 -26.35 -10.60 -30.95
C ARG A 43 -24.89 -10.58 -31.37
N SER A 44 -24.59 -10.86 -32.67
CA SER A 44 -23.20 -10.83 -33.19
C SER A 44 -22.59 -9.42 -33.10
N ALA A 45 -23.38 -8.39 -33.41
CA ALA A 45 -22.94 -7.00 -33.25
C ALA A 45 -22.64 -6.64 -31.79
N GLY A 46 -23.52 -7.06 -30.89
CA GLY A 46 -23.33 -6.83 -29.45
C GLY A 46 -22.07 -7.50 -28.93
N LEU A 47 -21.88 -8.79 -29.22
CA LEU A 47 -20.70 -9.54 -28.81
C LEU A 47 -19.40 -8.97 -29.37
N LEU A 48 -19.36 -8.56 -30.64
CA LEU A 48 -18.18 -7.94 -31.23
C LEU A 48 -17.89 -6.57 -30.63
N SER A 49 -18.93 -5.76 -30.34
CA SER A 49 -18.77 -4.44 -29.71
C SER A 49 -18.24 -4.57 -28.29
N VAL A 50 -18.79 -5.51 -27.50
CA VAL A 50 -18.30 -5.82 -26.15
C VAL A 50 -16.86 -6.32 -26.20
N ALA A 51 -16.54 -7.23 -27.13
CA ALA A 51 -15.20 -7.79 -27.26
C ALA A 51 -14.15 -6.73 -27.62
N ALA A 52 -14.47 -5.85 -28.57
CA ALA A 52 -13.55 -4.79 -28.98
C ALA A 52 -13.39 -3.73 -27.87
N GLY A 53 -14.48 -3.36 -27.22
CA GLY A 53 -14.43 -2.46 -26.06
C GLY A 53 -13.63 -3.05 -24.90
N PHE A 54 -13.87 -4.32 -24.58
CA PHE A 54 -13.11 -5.06 -23.56
C PHE A 54 -11.61 -5.10 -23.88
N MET A 55 -11.25 -5.47 -25.09
CA MET A 55 -9.85 -5.55 -25.52
C MET A 55 -9.14 -4.19 -25.43
N LEU A 56 -9.76 -3.12 -25.93
CA LEU A 56 -9.10 -1.81 -26.05
C LEU A 56 -9.16 -0.96 -24.79
N PHE A 57 -10.21 -1.11 -23.97
CA PHE A 57 -10.47 -0.18 -22.86
C PHE A 57 -10.54 -0.85 -21.47
N LEU A 58 -10.44 -2.17 -21.40
CA LEU A 58 -10.24 -2.88 -20.14
C LEU A 58 -8.95 -3.69 -20.18
N TYR A 59 -8.83 -4.63 -21.11
CA TYR A 59 -7.67 -5.51 -21.17
C TYR A 59 -6.37 -4.72 -21.44
N ALA A 60 -6.34 -3.89 -22.47
CA ALA A 60 -5.11 -3.23 -22.89
C ALA A 60 -4.54 -2.25 -21.83
N PRO A 61 -5.32 -1.33 -21.25
CA PRO A 61 -4.81 -0.46 -20.19
C PRO A 61 -4.33 -1.24 -18.96
N LEU A 62 -5.14 -2.19 -18.48
CA LEU A 62 -4.81 -2.96 -17.29
C LEU A 62 -3.62 -3.91 -17.52
N GLU A 63 -3.49 -4.50 -18.68
CA GLU A 63 -2.32 -5.33 -19.02
C GLU A 63 -1.04 -4.50 -19.11
N ILE A 64 -1.10 -3.29 -19.68
CA ILE A 64 0.02 -2.35 -19.68
C ILE A 64 0.37 -1.94 -18.25
N TYR A 65 -0.62 -1.58 -17.45
CA TYR A 65 -0.42 -1.23 -16.04
C TYR A 65 0.23 -2.37 -15.26
N PHE A 66 -0.32 -3.59 -15.28
CA PHE A 66 0.23 -4.71 -14.51
C PHE A 66 1.66 -5.10 -14.88
N ASN A 67 2.05 -4.91 -16.15
CA ASN A 67 3.42 -5.18 -16.58
C ASN A 67 4.41 -4.05 -16.27
N ASN A 68 3.93 -2.83 -15.98
CA ASN A 68 4.75 -1.64 -15.77
C ASN A 68 4.31 -0.85 -14.53
N LYS A 69 3.74 -1.50 -13.51
CA LYS A 69 3.13 -0.82 -12.35
C LYS A 69 4.07 0.13 -11.60
N TYR A 70 5.37 -0.12 -11.65
CA TYR A 70 6.38 0.72 -10.98
C TYR A 70 6.71 2.01 -11.74
N GLU A 71 6.31 2.11 -13.02
CA GLU A 71 6.50 3.31 -13.83
C GLU A 71 5.38 4.35 -13.67
N PHE A 72 4.28 3.96 -13.00
CA PHE A 72 3.12 4.82 -12.78
C PHE A 72 3.00 5.18 -11.31
N TRP A 73 2.60 6.43 -11.00
CA TRP A 73 2.31 6.88 -9.64
C TRP A 73 0.90 6.45 -9.17
N PHE A 74 -0.05 6.32 -10.09
CA PHE A 74 -1.43 5.87 -9.82
C PHE A 74 -1.51 4.33 -9.68
N ASP A 75 -2.62 3.86 -9.12
CA ASP A 75 -2.87 2.43 -8.91
C ASP A 75 -4.03 1.86 -9.76
N PHE A 76 -4.33 0.59 -9.53
CA PHE A 76 -5.44 -0.11 -10.19
C PHE A 76 -6.79 0.55 -9.91
N TYR A 77 -7.01 1.07 -8.69
CA TYR A 77 -8.30 1.63 -8.27
C TYR A 77 -8.55 3.01 -8.86
N ASP A 78 -7.51 3.75 -9.18
CA ASP A 78 -7.59 4.98 -9.97
C ASP A 78 -7.94 4.70 -11.42
N LEU A 79 -7.34 3.64 -11.98
CA LEU A 79 -7.42 3.30 -13.40
C LEU A 79 -8.75 2.61 -13.76
N ILE A 80 -9.22 1.66 -12.93
CA ILE A 80 -10.36 0.79 -13.30
C ILE A 80 -11.69 1.54 -13.53
N PRO A 81 -12.08 2.58 -12.76
CA PRO A 81 -13.31 3.32 -13.04
C PRO A 81 -13.27 4.02 -14.40
N LEU A 82 -12.11 4.55 -14.78
CA LEU A 82 -11.92 5.24 -16.05
C LEU A 82 -11.94 4.26 -17.22
N CYS A 83 -11.33 3.10 -17.07
CA CYS A 83 -11.38 2.00 -18.03
C CYS A 83 -12.81 1.51 -18.25
N LEU A 84 -13.60 1.33 -17.19
CA LEU A 84 -15.01 0.95 -17.27
C LEU A 84 -15.85 2.00 -18.00
N LEU A 85 -15.61 3.28 -17.75
CA LEU A 85 -16.27 4.37 -18.44
C LEU A 85 -15.95 4.35 -19.94
N MET A 86 -14.67 4.26 -20.32
CA MET A 86 -14.24 4.19 -21.71
C MET A 86 -14.80 2.95 -22.41
N PHE A 87 -14.79 1.81 -21.74
CA PHE A 87 -15.39 0.56 -22.22
C PHE A 87 -16.89 0.71 -22.50
N ALA A 88 -17.65 1.29 -21.57
CA ALA A 88 -19.09 1.47 -21.72
C ALA A 88 -19.43 2.41 -22.88
N VAL A 89 -18.72 3.54 -22.98
CA VAL A 89 -18.90 4.52 -24.05
C VAL A 89 -18.58 3.92 -25.41
N PHE A 90 -17.40 3.28 -25.55
CA PHE A 90 -16.99 2.69 -26.83
C PHE A 90 -17.93 1.56 -27.26
N THR A 91 -18.29 0.67 -26.34
CA THR A 91 -19.23 -0.44 -26.60
C THR A 91 -20.59 0.09 -27.03
N GLY A 92 -21.10 1.11 -26.34
CA GLY A 92 -22.37 1.74 -26.68
C GLY A 92 -22.36 2.40 -28.07
N VAL A 93 -21.34 3.17 -28.38
CA VAL A 93 -21.19 3.86 -29.67
C VAL A 93 -21.03 2.83 -30.81
N SER A 94 -20.16 1.85 -30.66
CA SER A 94 -19.93 0.83 -31.71
C SER A 94 -21.16 -0.05 -31.95
N PHE A 95 -21.88 -0.42 -30.89
CA PHE A 95 -23.16 -1.13 -31.01
C PHE A 95 -24.23 -0.28 -31.69
N LEU A 96 -24.33 1.02 -31.32
CA LEU A 96 -25.27 1.96 -31.95
C LEU A 96 -25.01 2.11 -33.46
N LEU A 97 -23.75 2.21 -33.86
CA LEU A 97 -23.38 2.22 -35.27
C LEU A 97 -23.83 0.95 -36.00
N ALA A 98 -23.56 -0.22 -35.42
CA ALA A 98 -24.02 -1.49 -35.98
C ALA A 98 -25.56 -1.57 -36.07
N PHE A 99 -26.25 -1.07 -35.03
CA PHE A 99 -27.71 -0.99 -35.01
C PHE A 99 -28.24 -0.08 -36.13
N ILE A 100 -27.66 1.09 -36.35
CA ILE A 100 -28.03 2.01 -37.42
C ILE A 100 -27.85 1.32 -38.79
N PHE A 101 -26.70 0.71 -39.05
CA PHE A 101 -26.48 0.00 -40.30
C PHE A 101 -27.47 -1.15 -40.50
N SER A 102 -27.87 -1.85 -39.42
CA SER A 102 -28.88 -2.90 -39.48
C SER A 102 -30.26 -2.41 -39.95
N LYS A 103 -30.59 -1.12 -39.71
CA LYS A 103 -31.85 -0.50 -40.14
C LYS A 103 -31.80 0.05 -41.55
N ILE A 104 -30.61 0.38 -42.08
CA ILE A 104 -30.46 0.94 -43.41
C ILE A 104 -30.51 -0.19 -44.47
N ASN A 105 -29.61 -1.17 -44.37
CA ASN A 105 -29.53 -2.24 -45.38
C ASN A 105 -28.78 -3.48 -44.83
N THR A 106 -29.33 -4.65 -45.03
CA THR A 106 -28.76 -5.92 -44.56
C THR A 106 -27.35 -6.23 -45.12
N ARG A 107 -27.09 -5.90 -46.39
CA ARG A 107 -25.76 -6.09 -46.97
C ARG A 107 -24.74 -5.13 -46.38
N LEU A 108 -25.12 -3.89 -46.18
CA LEU A 108 -24.29 -2.86 -45.56
C LEU A 108 -23.94 -3.25 -44.10
N TYR A 109 -24.93 -3.74 -43.35
CA TYR A 109 -24.72 -4.26 -41.99
C TYR A 109 -23.71 -5.42 -41.93
N HIS A 110 -23.88 -6.45 -42.78
CA HIS A 110 -22.94 -7.56 -42.80
C HIS A 110 -21.54 -7.15 -43.30
N GLY A 111 -21.47 -6.20 -44.23
CA GLY A 111 -20.21 -5.60 -44.69
C GLY A 111 -19.53 -4.86 -43.53
N PHE A 112 -20.27 -4.03 -42.78
CA PHE A 112 -19.76 -3.33 -41.60
C PHE A 112 -19.22 -4.31 -40.56
N LEU A 113 -19.98 -5.36 -40.18
CA LEU A 113 -19.50 -6.34 -39.19
C LEU A 113 -18.26 -7.10 -39.69
N THR A 114 -18.15 -7.38 -40.97
CA THR A 114 -16.98 -8.05 -41.55
C THR A 114 -15.74 -7.16 -41.47
N VAL A 115 -15.86 -5.86 -41.82
CA VAL A 115 -14.77 -4.89 -41.67
C VAL A 115 -14.39 -4.71 -40.20
N TYR A 116 -15.40 -4.63 -39.33
CA TYR A 116 -15.17 -4.50 -37.90
C TYR A 116 -14.44 -5.73 -37.31
N LEU A 117 -14.80 -6.95 -37.76
CA LEU A 117 -14.10 -8.18 -37.39
C LEU A 117 -12.65 -8.18 -37.90
N ILE A 118 -12.39 -7.71 -39.13
CA ILE A 118 -11.03 -7.56 -39.66
C ILE A 118 -10.22 -6.64 -38.78
N ALA A 119 -10.76 -5.47 -38.46
CA ALA A 119 -10.10 -4.49 -37.58
C ALA A 119 -9.82 -5.09 -36.19
N PHE A 120 -10.79 -5.78 -35.59
CA PHE A 120 -10.64 -6.44 -34.30
C PHE A 120 -9.52 -7.49 -34.30
N LEU A 121 -9.51 -8.38 -35.31
CA LEU A 121 -8.50 -9.45 -35.43
C LEU A 121 -7.10 -8.88 -35.68
N CYS A 122 -6.97 -7.92 -36.61
CA CYS A 122 -5.68 -7.28 -36.87
C CYS A 122 -5.14 -6.58 -35.64
N THR A 123 -5.98 -5.82 -34.95
CA THR A 123 -5.64 -5.13 -33.72
C THR A 123 -5.23 -6.12 -32.61
N TYR A 124 -6.00 -7.21 -32.44
CA TYR A 124 -5.67 -8.27 -31.50
C TYR A 124 -4.29 -8.90 -31.75
N ILE A 125 -4.03 -9.32 -33.01
CA ILE A 125 -2.76 -9.95 -33.37
C ILE A 125 -1.61 -8.95 -33.20
N GLN A 126 -1.79 -7.72 -33.65
CA GLN A 126 -0.74 -6.71 -33.61
C GLN A 126 -0.38 -6.31 -32.18
N GLY A 127 -1.37 -6.09 -31.32
CA GLY A 127 -1.14 -5.66 -29.94
C GLY A 127 -0.63 -6.75 -29.00
N ASN A 128 -0.85 -8.05 -29.31
CA ASN A 128 -0.43 -9.14 -28.43
C ASN A 128 0.76 -9.97 -28.97
N PHE A 129 1.02 -9.95 -30.28
CA PHE A 129 2.06 -10.80 -30.88
C PHE A 129 3.11 -10.03 -31.71
N MET A 130 2.91 -8.72 -31.94
CA MET A 130 3.83 -7.89 -32.74
C MET A 130 4.33 -6.68 -31.95
N ILE A 131 4.55 -6.85 -30.65
CA ILE A 131 4.99 -5.79 -29.73
C ILE A 131 6.50 -5.82 -29.43
N GLY A 132 7.20 -6.89 -29.84
CA GLY A 132 8.65 -6.99 -29.66
C GLY A 132 9.38 -5.88 -30.43
N ASN A 133 10.40 -5.28 -29.78
CA ASN A 133 11.23 -4.22 -30.36
C ASN A 133 10.47 -2.94 -30.79
N LEU A 134 9.39 -2.59 -30.09
CA LEU A 134 8.80 -1.24 -30.24
C LEU A 134 9.75 -0.18 -29.67
N PRO A 135 9.68 1.09 -30.17
CA PRO A 135 10.42 2.19 -29.58
C PRO A 135 10.09 2.36 -28.10
N HIS A 136 11.09 2.77 -27.31
CA HIS A 136 10.86 3.18 -25.92
C HIS A 136 10.06 4.47 -25.87
N LEU A 137 9.25 4.63 -24.82
CA LEU A 137 8.43 5.82 -24.57
C LEU A 137 9.12 6.70 -23.51
N ASP A 138 10.40 7.01 -23.71
CA ASP A 138 11.28 7.73 -22.80
C ASP A 138 11.45 9.24 -23.14
N GLY A 139 10.75 9.70 -24.18
CA GLY A 139 10.82 11.07 -24.65
C GLY A 139 11.91 11.33 -25.70
N SER A 140 12.72 10.32 -26.01
CA SER A 140 13.70 10.43 -27.10
C SER A 140 13.02 10.51 -28.46
N THR A 141 13.69 11.14 -29.43
CA THR A 141 13.19 11.19 -30.81
C THR A 141 13.27 9.84 -31.47
N VAL A 142 12.12 9.29 -31.88
CA VAL A 142 12.05 7.97 -32.52
C VAL A 142 12.46 8.06 -33.98
N ASP A 143 13.54 7.39 -34.37
CA ASP A 143 13.86 7.14 -35.78
C ASP A 143 13.03 5.98 -36.33
N TRP A 144 11.90 6.28 -36.92
CA TRP A 144 10.95 5.31 -37.46
C TRP A 144 11.52 4.46 -38.62
N ALA A 145 12.62 4.89 -39.25
CA ALA A 145 13.24 4.14 -40.34
C ALA A 145 13.88 2.84 -39.85
N GLN A 146 14.39 2.82 -38.62
CA GLN A 146 14.97 1.62 -38.00
C GLN A 146 13.94 0.48 -37.82
N TYR A 147 12.66 0.83 -37.73
CA TYR A 147 11.58 -0.11 -37.49
C TYR A 147 10.88 -0.56 -38.78
N SER A 148 11.54 -0.45 -39.93
CA SER A 148 10.98 -0.84 -41.24
C SER A 148 10.50 -2.29 -41.30
N GLY A 149 11.13 -3.23 -40.59
CA GLY A 149 10.69 -4.60 -40.44
C GLY A 149 9.33 -4.74 -39.77
N LEU A 150 9.10 -4.03 -38.69
CA LEU A 150 7.79 -4.00 -37.99
C LEU A 150 6.70 -3.37 -38.87
N ARG A 151 7.05 -2.31 -39.62
CA ARG A 151 6.15 -1.67 -40.57
C ARG A 151 5.68 -2.65 -41.65
N ILE A 152 6.64 -3.34 -42.29
CA ILE A 152 6.33 -4.34 -43.34
C ILE A 152 5.47 -5.46 -42.73
N GLY A 153 5.84 -5.96 -41.54
CA GLY A 153 5.05 -6.99 -40.84
C GLY A 153 3.62 -6.55 -40.54
N SER A 154 3.43 -5.32 -40.06
CA SER A 154 2.11 -4.73 -39.79
C SER A 154 1.27 -4.65 -41.08
N VAL A 155 1.82 -4.12 -42.17
CA VAL A 155 1.12 -4.05 -43.47
C VAL A 155 0.78 -5.45 -43.97
N ALA A 156 1.72 -6.38 -43.91
CA ALA A 156 1.50 -7.78 -44.34
C ALA A 156 0.38 -8.45 -43.52
N LEU A 157 0.33 -8.24 -42.22
CA LEU A 157 -0.75 -8.73 -41.35
C LEU A 157 -2.12 -8.22 -41.83
N TRP A 158 -2.27 -6.90 -41.97
CA TRP A 158 -3.55 -6.30 -42.39
C TRP A 158 -4.00 -6.78 -43.77
N VAL A 159 -3.06 -6.90 -44.72
CA VAL A 159 -3.33 -7.43 -46.06
C VAL A 159 -3.71 -8.91 -45.97
N ALA A 160 -2.96 -9.74 -45.27
CA ALA A 160 -3.22 -11.18 -45.15
C ALA A 160 -4.59 -11.46 -44.52
N VAL A 161 -4.92 -10.82 -43.38
CA VAL A 161 -6.23 -11.01 -42.74
C VAL A 161 -7.36 -10.54 -43.64
N THR A 162 -7.20 -9.43 -44.35
CA THR A 162 -8.20 -8.92 -45.29
C THR A 162 -8.41 -9.91 -46.46
N VAL A 163 -7.34 -10.43 -47.07
CA VAL A 163 -7.41 -11.43 -48.15
C VAL A 163 -8.08 -12.71 -47.67
N LEU A 164 -7.67 -13.22 -46.48
CA LEU A 164 -8.29 -14.42 -45.90
C LEU A 164 -9.78 -14.21 -45.65
N MET A 165 -10.18 -13.03 -45.18
CA MET A 165 -11.58 -12.69 -44.94
C MET A 165 -12.38 -12.60 -46.26
N ILE A 166 -11.80 -12.01 -47.31
CA ILE A 166 -12.42 -12.01 -48.66
C ILE A 166 -12.62 -13.43 -49.18
N LEU A 167 -11.62 -14.30 -49.01
CA LEU A 167 -11.73 -15.72 -49.40
C LEU A 167 -12.80 -16.44 -48.57
N ALA A 168 -12.88 -16.16 -47.27
CA ALA A 168 -13.92 -16.71 -46.38
C ALA A 168 -15.32 -16.27 -46.85
N VAL A 169 -15.50 -14.99 -47.18
CA VAL A 169 -16.78 -14.47 -47.70
C VAL A 169 -17.15 -15.12 -49.01
N LYS A 170 -16.18 -15.33 -49.96
CA LYS A 170 -16.43 -16.05 -51.22
C LYS A 170 -16.83 -17.50 -51.01
N LYS A 171 -16.25 -18.19 -50.03
CA LYS A 171 -16.50 -19.61 -49.74
C LYS A 171 -17.75 -19.85 -48.90
N LEU A 172 -17.98 -19.02 -47.87
CA LEU A 172 -19.01 -19.25 -46.86
C LEU A 172 -20.24 -18.35 -47.04
N SER A 173 -20.14 -17.20 -47.59
CA SER A 173 -21.03 -16.05 -47.73
C SER A 173 -20.77 -14.96 -46.69
N LEU A 174 -21.13 -13.72 -47.04
CA LEU A 174 -20.99 -12.55 -46.19
C LEU A 174 -21.78 -12.68 -44.87
N THR A 175 -22.98 -13.25 -44.96
CA THR A 175 -23.85 -13.46 -43.77
C THR A 175 -23.20 -14.40 -42.76
N LYS A 176 -22.71 -15.57 -43.21
CA LYS A 176 -22.09 -16.55 -42.31
C LYS A 176 -20.82 -16.01 -41.62
N VAL A 177 -20.01 -15.25 -42.37
CA VAL A 177 -18.82 -14.59 -41.79
C VAL A 177 -19.20 -13.55 -40.74
N ALA A 178 -20.20 -12.72 -41.03
CA ALA A 178 -20.69 -11.74 -40.06
C ALA A 178 -21.33 -12.39 -38.84
N ASP A 179 -22.06 -13.49 -38.99
CA ASP A 179 -22.65 -14.23 -37.87
C ASP A 179 -21.59 -14.90 -37.00
N ALA A 180 -20.49 -15.37 -37.59
CA ALA A 180 -19.36 -15.94 -36.84
C ALA A 180 -18.57 -14.88 -36.03
N ALA A 181 -18.68 -13.59 -36.37
CA ALA A 181 -17.92 -12.52 -35.73
C ALA A 181 -18.12 -12.50 -34.21
N GLY A 182 -19.35 -12.63 -33.73
CA GLY A 182 -19.66 -12.65 -32.30
C GLY A 182 -19.06 -13.86 -31.57
N THR A 183 -19.04 -15.04 -32.20
CA THR A 183 -18.46 -16.24 -31.57
C THR A 183 -16.94 -16.14 -31.48
N VAL A 184 -16.29 -15.74 -32.59
CA VAL A 184 -14.82 -15.57 -32.63
C VAL A 184 -14.34 -14.53 -31.66
N SER A 185 -14.98 -13.36 -31.63
CA SER A 185 -14.61 -12.29 -30.73
C SER A 185 -14.87 -12.66 -29.26
N GLY A 186 -15.95 -13.40 -28.97
CA GLY A 186 -16.24 -13.88 -27.63
C GLY A 186 -15.21 -14.88 -27.09
N LEU A 187 -14.72 -15.79 -27.95
CA LEU A 187 -13.64 -16.73 -27.58
C LEU A 187 -12.33 -15.99 -27.28
N ILE A 188 -11.98 -15.02 -28.13
CA ILE A 188 -10.78 -14.18 -27.89
C ILE A 188 -10.91 -13.41 -26.57
N SER A 189 -12.08 -12.81 -26.29
CA SER A 189 -12.31 -12.09 -25.05
C SER A 189 -12.18 -12.98 -23.82
N LEU A 190 -12.61 -14.24 -23.90
CA LEU A 190 -12.44 -15.20 -22.81
C LEU A 190 -10.95 -15.47 -22.53
N VAL A 191 -10.14 -15.65 -23.57
CA VAL A 191 -8.68 -15.82 -23.42
C VAL A 191 -8.06 -14.57 -22.79
N LEU A 192 -8.41 -13.38 -23.28
CA LEU A 192 -7.90 -12.12 -22.73
C LEU A 192 -8.32 -11.93 -21.27
N LEU A 193 -9.54 -12.31 -20.90
CA LEU A 193 -10.01 -12.23 -19.51
C LEU A 193 -9.20 -13.14 -18.58
N VAL A 194 -8.95 -14.40 -18.98
CA VAL A 194 -8.12 -15.32 -18.22
C VAL A 194 -6.70 -14.77 -18.06
N THR A 195 -6.12 -14.24 -19.13
CA THR A 195 -4.79 -13.61 -19.09
C THR A 195 -4.76 -12.43 -18.12
N LEU A 196 -5.77 -11.55 -18.19
CA LEU A 196 -5.84 -10.37 -17.31
C LEU A 196 -5.94 -10.74 -15.82
N VAL A 197 -6.80 -11.70 -15.50
CA VAL A 197 -6.95 -12.21 -14.13
C VAL A 197 -5.62 -12.80 -13.63
N THR A 198 -4.98 -13.63 -14.46
CA THR A 198 -3.67 -14.20 -14.11
C THR A 198 -2.62 -13.12 -13.86
N LEU A 199 -2.53 -12.10 -14.74
CA LEU A 199 -1.59 -10.98 -14.56
C LEU A 199 -1.86 -10.20 -13.26
N GLY A 200 -3.13 -9.91 -12.95
CA GLY A 200 -3.50 -9.19 -11.73
C GLY A 200 -2.97 -9.85 -10.47
N PHE A 201 -3.08 -11.19 -10.39
CA PHE A 201 -2.56 -11.94 -9.24
C PHE A 201 -1.04 -12.14 -9.28
N THR A 202 -0.48 -12.55 -10.42
CA THR A 202 0.97 -12.87 -10.49
C THR A 202 1.87 -11.65 -10.42
N LYS A 203 1.36 -10.46 -10.75
CA LYS A 203 2.12 -9.20 -10.71
C LYS A 203 1.80 -8.35 -9.49
N GLN A 204 0.97 -8.83 -8.56
CA GLN A 204 0.53 -8.07 -7.39
C GLN A 204 0.02 -6.67 -7.78
N GLY A 205 -0.71 -6.58 -8.91
CA GLY A 205 -1.15 -5.32 -9.49
C GLY A 205 -2.40 -4.73 -8.84
N LEU A 206 -2.94 -5.39 -7.81
CA LEU A 206 -4.14 -4.98 -7.09
C LEU A 206 -3.83 -4.29 -5.75
N GLU A 207 -2.56 -4.04 -5.46
CA GLU A 207 -2.14 -3.31 -4.27
C GLU A 207 -2.46 -1.82 -4.43
N HIS A 208 -2.95 -1.21 -3.35
CA HIS A 208 -3.07 0.24 -3.26
C HIS A 208 -1.69 0.88 -3.19
N LYS A 209 -1.53 1.99 -3.91
CA LYS A 209 -0.41 2.89 -3.75
C LYS A 209 -0.87 4.07 -2.92
N PHE A 210 -0.15 4.34 -1.87
CA PHE A 210 -0.37 5.53 -1.07
C PHE A 210 0.98 6.13 -0.71
N SER A 211 0.96 7.39 -0.37
CA SER A 211 2.10 8.16 0.11
C SER A 211 1.68 8.88 1.36
N MET A 212 2.60 8.99 2.31
CA MET A 212 2.38 9.73 3.54
C MET A 212 3.64 10.43 3.98
N ILE A 213 3.48 11.46 4.78
CA ILE A 213 4.57 12.12 5.47
C ILE A 213 4.35 12.03 6.98
N ASN A 214 5.46 11.90 7.72
CA ASN A 214 5.47 11.97 9.16
C ASN A 214 5.78 13.41 9.57
N THR A 215 4.90 14.01 10.36
CA THR A 215 4.96 15.43 10.74
C THR A 215 5.07 15.59 12.25
N THR A 216 5.41 16.80 12.71
CA THR A 216 5.39 17.17 14.12
C THR A 216 3.98 17.48 14.64
N TYR A 217 2.93 17.28 13.82
CA TYR A 217 1.55 17.56 14.24
C TYR A 217 1.19 16.77 15.49
N GLY A 218 0.69 17.46 16.51
CA GLY A 218 0.26 16.86 17.77
C GLY A 218 1.39 16.41 18.72
N GLU A 219 2.68 16.51 18.34
CA GLU A 219 3.81 16.00 19.14
C GLU A 219 3.90 16.62 20.54
N LEU A 220 3.61 17.90 20.65
CA LEU A 220 3.51 18.64 21.92
C LEU A 220 2.07 19.02 22.27
N GLU A 221 1.07 18.33 21.72
CA GLU A 221 -0.30 18.45 22.17
C GLU A 221 -0.59 17.42 23.25
N MET A 222 -0.96 17.88 24.44
CA MET A 222 -1.13 17.04 25.61
C MET A 222 -2.53 17.21 26.21
N SER A 223 -3.05 16.12 26.73
CA SER A 223 -4.36 16.08 27.38
C SER A 223 -4.35 16.77 28.74
N THR A 224 -5.45 17.44 29.07
CA THR A 224 -5.76 17.88 30.43
C THR A 224 -6.30 16.74 31.32
N ASP A 225 -6.69 15.59 30.73
CA ASP A 225 -7.20 14.41 31.46
C ASP A 225 -6.09 13.38 31.72
N GLN A 226 -5.62 12.68 30.69
CA GLN A 226 -4.60 11.63 30.83
C GLN A 226 -3.72 11.51 29.58
N ASN A 227 -2.41 11.33 29.80
CA ASN A 227 -1.44 11.09 28.76
C ASN A 227 -0.62 9.82 29.03
N LEU A 228 -0.20 9.15 27.95
CA LEU A 228 0.86 8.14 27.95
C LEU A 228 1.94 8.56 26.96
N VAL A 229 3.16 8.74 27.44
CA VAL A 229 4.34 9.07 26.62
C VAL A 229 5.36 7.95 26.71
N LEU A 230 5.75 7.43 25.54
CA LEU A 230 6.89 6.54 25.39
C LEU A 230 7.99 7.32 24.67
N LEU A 231 9.01 7.75 25.41
CA LEU A 231 10.17 8.46 24.89
C LEU A 231 11.33 7.47 24.73
N VAL A 232 11.60 7.08 23.50
CA VAL A 232 12.67 6.15 23.16
C VAL A 232 13.94 6.92 22.82
N LEU A 233 15.01 6.61 23.52
CA LEU A 233 16.36 7.10 23.28
C LEU A 233 17.18 5.93 22.73
N ASP A 234 17.33 5.87 21.39
CA ASP A 234 17.97 4.74 20.72
C ASP A 234 19.35 4.44 21.30
N THR A 235 19.67 3.15 21.44
CA THR A 235 20.98 2.62 21.88
C THR A 235 21.49 3.08 23.24
N VAL A 236 20.72 3.68 24.13
CA VAL A 236 21.22 4.04 25.46
C VAL A 236 21.34 2.80 26.34
N ASP A 237 22.58 2.47 26.74
CA ASP A 237 22.94 1.30 27.54
C ASP A 237 22.71 1.50 29.04
N GLY A 238 22.19 0.46 29.72
CA GLY A 238 21.84 0.48 31.13
C GLY A 238 23.04 0.60 32.08
N ASP A 239 24.17 -0.06 31.77
CA ASP A 239 25.38 0.01 32.60
C ASP A 239 26.00 1.40 32.53
N ILE A 240 26.07 1.97 31.33
CA ILE A 240 26.62 3.31 31.15
C ILE A 240 25.70 4.37 31.79
N MET A 241 24.38 4.22 31.62
CA MET A 241 23.43 5.13 32.27
C MET A 241 23.54 5.05 33.82
N SER A 242 23.72 3.87 34.38
CA SER A 242 23.94 3.69 35.83
C SER A 242 25.20 4.41 36.30
N GLN A 243 26.30 4.33 35.52
CA GLN A 243 27.53 5.08 35.80
C GLN A 243 27.32 6.61 35.66
N MET A 244 26.58 7.04 34.62
CA MET A 244 26.27 8.45 34.38
C MET A 244 25.43 9.05 35.54
N ILE A 245 24.45 8.31 36.09
CA ILE A 245 23.65 8.72 37.23
C ILE A 245 24.52 8.90 38.48
N GLU A 246 25.58 8.12 38.67
CA GLU A 246 26.53 8.29 39.79
C GLU A 246 27.44 9.50 39.57
N GLN A 247 27.86 9.78 38.35
CA GLN A 247 28.74 10.87 37.98
C GLN A 247 28.01 12.23 37.90
N HIS A 248 26.72 12.23 37.59
CA HIS A 248 25.83 13.37 37.38
C HIS A 248 24.67 13.35 38.35
N PRO A 249 24.85 13.81 39.61
CA PRO A 249 23.78 13.79 40.63
C PRO A 249 22.51 14.54 40.22
N GLU A 250 22.63 15.52 39.31
CA GLU A 250 21.51 16.29 38.76
C GLU A 250 20.50 15.38 38.00
N TYR A 251 20.92 14.24 37.47
CA TYR A 251 19.98 13.29 36.83
C TYR A 251 19.01 12.69 37.84
N LYS A 252 19.43 12.50 39.13
CA LYS A 252 18.53 12.05 40.18
C LYS A 252 17.46 13.08 40.51
N GLU A 253 17.79 14.37 40.38
CA GLU A 253 16.82 15.46 40.59
C GLU A 253 15.85 15.57 39.42
N ILE A 254 16.37 15.51 38.16
CA ILE A 254 15.56 15.55 36.93
C ILE A 254 14.54 14.42 36.91
N LEU A 255 14.96 13.21 37.31
CA LEU A 255 14.18 11.97 37.27
C LEU A 255 13.62 11.59 38.64
N SER A 256 13.49 12.54 39.61
CA SER A 256 13.08 12.24 40.98
C SER A 256 11.78 11.45 41.08
N ASP A 257 10.80 11.73 40.21
CA ASP A 257 9.49 11.08 40.20
C ASP A 257 9.45 9.74 39.45
N PHE A 258 10.59 9.21 39.06
CA PHE A 258 10.68 7.96 38.28
C PHE A 258 11.23 6.80 39.13
N THR A 259 10.91 5.58 38.67
CA THR A 259 11.62 4.36 39.04
C THR A 259 12.53 3.93 37.86
N TYR A 260 13.84 3.85 38.11
CA TYR A 260 14.82 3.29 37.20
C TYR A 260 14.94 1.78 37.40
N TYR A 261 14.51 1.01 36.39
CA TYR A 261 14.65 -0.45 36.37
C TYR A 261 15.98 -0.82 35.73
N ASN A 262 17.04 -0.84 36.54
CA ASN A 262 18.42 -1.00 36.07
C ASN A 262 18.79 -2.46 35.67
N ASN A 263 17.85 -3.39 35.71
CA ASN A 263 18.02 -4.77 35.29
C ASN A 263 17.00 -5.15 34.22
N THR A 264 16.94 -4.32 33.18
CA THR A 264 16.03 -4.50 32.04
C THR A 264 16.74 -5.16 30.86
N MET A 265 16.07 -6.06 30.16
CA MET A 265 16.59 -6.78 29.01
C MET A 265 15.75 -6.51 27.76
N SER A 266 16.40 -6.18 26.62
CA SER A 266 15.75 -6.08 25.33
C SER A 266 15.40 -7.44 24.73
N ALA A 267 14.52 -7.46 23.74
CA ALA A 267 14.16 -8.65 22.99
C ALA A 267 15.17 -8.93 21.86
N TYR A 268 15.69 -7.88 21.23
CA TYR A 268 16.60 -7.93 20.08
C TYR A 268 17.74 -6.92 20.22
N PRO A 269 18.86 -7.11 19.48
CA PRO A 269 20.02 -6.22 19.55
C PRO A 269 19.93 -4.94 18.71
N PHE A 270 18.90 -4.79 17.85
CA PHE A 270 18.77 -3.68 16.92
C PHE A 270 17.31 -3.22 16.77
N THR A 271 17.13 -1.96 16.43
CA THR A 271 15.87 -1.22 16.29
C THR A 271 14.83 -1.94 15.41
N VAL A 272 15.27 -2.51 14.29
CA VAL A 272 14.41 -3.07 13.24
C VAL A 272 13.38 -4.06 13.79
N TYR A 273 13.79 -4.97 14.68
CA TYR A 273 12.88 -5.95 15.30
C TYR A 273 12.40 -5.50 16.68
N SER A 274 13.21 -4.68 17.40
CA SER A 274 12.86 -4.22 18.75
C SER A 274 11.61 -3.35 18.73
N VAL A 275 11.53 -2.37 17.83
CA VAL A 275 10.41 -1.41 17.83
C VAL A 275 9.06 -2.06 17.50
N PRO A 276 8.89 -2.90 16.46
CA PRO A 276 7.64 -3.65 16.29
C PRO A 276 7.29 -4.54 17.48
N TYR A 277 8.30 -5.12 18.14
CA TYR A 277 8.10 -5.94 19.33
C TYR A 277 7.54 -5.15 20.50
N LEU A 278 7.96 -3.90 20.70
CA LEU A 278 7.44 -3.01 21.77
C LEU A 278 5.92 -2.84 21.72
N PHE A 279 5.30 -2.96 20.54
CA PHE A 279 3.85 -2.80 20.34
C PHE A 279 3.08 -4.12 20.26
N SER A 280 3.74 -5.19 19.80
CA SER A 280 3.08 -6.47 19.57
C SER A 280 3.35 -7.49 20.67
N GLY A 281 4.53 -7.48 21.29
CA GLY A 281 5.03 -8.57 22.12
C GLY A 281 5.22 -9.89 21.36
N GLU A 282 5.10 -9.85 20.03
CA GLU A 282 5.19 -11.02 19.17
C GLU A 282 6.61 -11.16 18.61
N TRP A 283 7.20 -12.33 18.86
CA TRP A 283 8.54 -12.63 18.35
C TRP A 283 8.51 -12.83 16.82
N TYR A 284 9.37 -12.09 16.12
CA TYR A 284 9.64 -12.37 14.71
C TYR A 284 10.65 -13.50 14.58
N GLU A 285 10.24 -14.60 14.00
CA GLU A 285 11.00 -15.84 13.84
C GLU A 285 10.99 -16.34 12.39
N ASN A 286 11.03 -15.44 11.41
CA ASN A 286 10.93 -15.73 9.97
C ASN A 286 9.62 -16.44 9.56
N GLN A 287 8.55 -16.30 10.33
CA GLN A 287 7.24 -16.88 10.01
C GLN A 287 6.57 -16.24 8.78
N GLU A 288 7.01 -15.09 8.37
CA GLU A 288 6.59 -14.34 7.19
C GLU A 288 7.71 -13.38 6.75
N GLU A 289 7.55 -12.68 5.62
CA GLU A 289 8.48 -11.60 5.25
C GLU A 289 8.45 -10.48 6.28
N PHE A 290 9.63 -9.96 6.68
CA PHE A 290 9.73 -8.97 7.76
C PHE A 290 8.85 -7.74 7.52
N ILE A 291 8.83 -7.22 6.29
CA ILE A 291 8.02 -6.04 5.97
C ILE A 291 6.51 -6.29 6.18
N GLU A 292 6.04 -7.50 5.94
CA GLU A 292 4.64 -7.88 6.16
C GLU A 292 4.34 -8.06 7.66
N TYR A 293 5.29 -8.61 8.43
CA TYR A 293 5.22 -8.65 9.88
C TYR A 293 5.13 -7.24 10.48
N ALA A 294 6.04 -6.33 10.09
CA ALA A 294 6.06 -4.97 10.60
C ALA A 294 4.75 -4.23 10.28
N LYS A 295 4.27 -4.28 9.03
CA LYS A 295 2.98 -3.71 8.62
C LYS A 295 1.81 -4.29 9.43
N ARG A 296 1.81 -5.62 9.64
CA ARG A 296 0.78 -6.30 10.42
C ARG A 296 0.77 -5.85 11.88
N VAL A 297 1.93 -5.64 12.49
CA VAL A 297 2.05 -5.10 13.85
C VAL A 297 1.34 -3.73 13.95
N TYR A 298 1.65 -2.78 13.08
CA TYR A 298 1.01 -1.47 13.11
C TYR A 298 -0.49 -1.52 12.81
N ARG A 299 -0.95 -2.49 12.03
CA ARG A 299 -2.36 -2.68 11.68
C ARG A 299 -3.16 -3.38 12.78
N GLU A 300 -2.60 -4.43 13.41
CA GLU A 300 -3.33 -5.43 14.19
C GLU A 300 -2.88 -5.52 15.66
N ALA A 301 -1.88 -4.73 16.10
CA ALA A 301 -1.44 -4.80 17.50
C ALA A 301 -2.59 -4.42 18.46
N PRO A 302 -2.97 -5.31 19.40
CA PRO A 302 -4.10 -5.08 20.31
C PRO A 302 -3.91 -3.84 21.19
N PHE A 303 -2.68 -3.42 21.41
CA PHE A 303 -2.36 -2.21 22.15
C PHE A 303 -2.94 -0.94 21.51
N PHE A 304 -2.81 -0.80 20.20
CA PHE A 304 -3.38 0.36 19.50
C PHE A 304 -4.92 0.34 19.50
N ASP A 305 -5.52 -0.85 19.39
CA ASP A 305 -6.97 -0.99 19.47
C ASP A 305 -7.50 -0.66 20.88
N ASP A 306 -6.75 -1.00 21.94
CA ASP A 306 -7.09 -0.62 23.32
C ASP A 306 -6.99 0.90 23.52
N LEU A 307 -5.96 1.56 22.98
CA LEU A 307 -5.83 3.02 23.01
C LEU A 307 -7.02 3.71 22.32
N GLU A 308 -7.41 3.26 21.13
CA GLU A 308 -8.58 3.78 20.40
C GLU A 308 -9.88 3.56 21.21
N ALA A 309 -10.08 2.37 21.77
CA ALA A 309 -11.25 2.05 22.59
C ALA A 309 -11.34 2.91 23.87
N ARG A 310 -10.20 3.34 24.41
CA ARG A 310 -10.10 4.25 25.57
C ARG A 310 -10.19 5.73 25.18
N GLY A 311 -10.27 6.04 23.87
CA GLY A 311 -10.41 7.40 23.34
C GLY A 311 -9.10 8.21 23.30
N TYR A 312 -7.96 7.53 23.13
CA TYR A 312 -6.68 8.22 22.94
C TYR A 312 -6.48 8.66 21.49
N ARG A 313 -6.05 9.88 21.30
CA ARG A 313 -5.43 10.35 20.06
C ARG A 313 -3.97 9.89 20.05
N MET A 314 -3.58 9.23 18.98
CA MET A 314 -2.27 8.59 18.89
C MET A 314 -1.34 9.35 17.97
N GLY A 315 -0.12 9.64 18.44
CA GLY A 315 0.99 10.16 17.64
C GLY A 315 2.16 9.17 17.61
N MET A 316 2.69 8.91 16.41
CA MET A 316 3.81 7.99 16.17
C MET A 316 4.95 8.76 15.49
N TYR A 317 5.91 9.23 16.29
CA TYR A 317 7.04 10.06 15.84
C TYR A 317 8.28 9.20 15.76
N GLU A 318 8.49 8.61 14.56
CA GLU A 318 9.56 7.66 14.27
C GLU A 318 9.90 7.67 12.77
N GLU A 319 11.18 7.49 12.40
CA GLU A 319 11.68 7.54 11.03
C GLU A 319 12.05 6.16 10.47
N ASP A 320 11.07 5.30 10.14
CA ASP A 320 11.33 3.99 9.53
C ASP A 320 10.57 3.77 8.22
N ALA A 321 11.25 3.17 7.23
CA ALA A 321 10.73 2.99 5.88
C ALA A 321 9.58 1.96 5.78
N TYR A 322 9.50 0.98 6.68
CA TYR A 322 8.47 -0.06 6.68
C TYR A 322 7.09 0.41 7.18
N ARG A 323 7.00 1.64 7.67
CA ARG A 323 5.76 2.27 8.12
C ARG A 323 4.78 2.65 7.01
N LEU A 324 5.20 2.64 5.76
CA LEU A 324 4.34 3.00 4.62
C LEU A 324 3.25 1.95 4.40
N GLU A 325 2.20 2.05 5.21
CA GLU A 325 1.02 1.21 5.16
C GLU A 325 -0.22 2.02 5.59
N GLU A 326 -1.37 1.76 4.95
CA GLU A 326 -2.61 2.53 5.16
C GLU A 326 -3.03 2.61 6.64
N SER A 327 -2.78 1.56 7.42
CA SER A 327 -3.08 1.54 8.86
C SER A 327 -2.36 2.63 9.67
N MET A 328 -1.28 3.19 9.13
CA MET A 328 -0.56 4.29 9.78
C MET A 328 -1.38 5.59 9.85
N PHE A 329 -2.45 5.72 9.07
CA PHE A 329 -3.38 6.86 9.19
C PHE A 329 -4.20 6.88 10.48
N ARG A 330 -4.12 5.83 11.31
CA ARG A 330 -4.61 5.87 12.68
C ARG A 330 -3.81 6.82 13.59
N PHE A 331 -2.59 7.18 13.19
CA PHE A 331 -1.74 8.13 13.90
C PHE A 331 -1.91 9.53 13.31
N GLU A 332 -2.28 10.49 14.15
CA GLU A 332 -2.69 11.84 13.72
C GLU A 332 -1.61 12.67 13.02
N ASN A 333 -0.34 12.32 13.24
CA ASN A 333 0.82 12.96 12.62
C ASN A 333 1.19 12.39 11.25
N MET A 334 0.54 11.30 10.83
CA MET A 334 0.72 10.71 9.50
C MET A 334 -0.26 11.34 8.52
N ILE A 335 0.24 12.19 7.65
CA ILE A 335 -0.56 12.95 6.70
C ILE A 335 -0.56 12.23 5.34
N ASP A 336 -1.75 11.97 4.82
CA ASP A 336 -1.94 11.38 3.50
C ASP A 336 -1.51 12.36 2.40
N THR A 337 -0.52 11.97 1.63
CA THR A 337 -0.02 12.70 0.47
C THR A 337 -0.21 11.92 -0.83
N THR A 338 -1.10 10.91 -0.79
CA THR A 338 -1.39 10.08 -1.97
C THR A 338 -1.88 10.95 -3.12
N PRO A 339 -1.20 10.89 -4.27
CA PRO A 339 -1.56 11.73 -5.39
C PRO A 339 -2.95 11.40 -5.94
N THR A 340 -3.61 12.40 -6.48
CA THR A 340 -4.89 12.25 -7.19
C THR A 340 -4.78 12.73 -8.65
N ILE A 341 -5.69 12.26 -9.52
CA ILE A 341 -5.70 12.66 -10.94
C ILE A 341 -6.26 14.07 -11.07
N SER A 342 -5.41 15.04 -11.45
CA SER A 342 -5.81 16.45 -11.64
C SER A 342 -6.78 16.68 -12.81
N SER A 343 -6.74 15.84 -13.85
CA SER A 343 -7.60 15.96 -15.03
C SER A 343 -7.94 14.60 -15.64
N ILE A 344 -9.14 14.10 -15.33
CA ILE A 344 -9.68 12.85 -15.87
C ILE A 344 -9.67 12.84 -17.42
N ALA A 345 -10.04 13.94 -18.06
CA ALA A 345 -10.09 14.00 -19.52
C ALA A 345 -8.70 13.88 -20.18
N GLN A 346 -7.69 14.50 -19.58
CA GLN A 346 -6.31 14.38 -20.07
C GLN A 346 -5.76 12.99 -19.77
N PHE A 347 -6.02 12.44 -18.60
CA PHE A 347 -5.63 11.08 -18.23
C PHE A 347 -6.20 10.05 -19.23
N MET A 348 -7.51 10.07 -19.50
CA MET A 348 -8.13 9.20 -20.48
C MET A 348 -7.53 9.38 -21.88
N LYS A 349 -7.15 10.60 -22.28
CA LYS A 349 -6.47 10.87 -23.55
C LYS A 349 -5.09 10.21 -23.60
N LEU A 350 -4.31 10.23 -22.52
CA LEU A 350 -3.00 9.59 -22.44
C LEU A 350 -3.16 8.06 -22.47
N GLU A 351 -4.13 7.50 -21.77
CA GLU A 351 -4.46 6.07 -21.83
C GLU A 351 -4.84 5.63 -23.26
N ILE A 352 -5.67 6.40 -23.95
CA ILE A 352 -6.01 6.12 -25.37
C ILE A 352 -4.77 6.17 -26.25
N LYS A 353 -3.84 7.11 -26.04
CA LYS A 353 -2.57 7.16 -26.76
C LYS A 353 -1.72 5.92 -26.46
N LEU A 354 -1.58 5.55 -25.18
CA LEU A 354 -0.78 4.40 -24.75
C LEU A 354 -1.30 3.08 -25.36
N VAL A 355 -2.61 2.87 -25.31
CA VAL A 355 -3.28 1.75 -25.96
C VAL A 355 -3.10 1.82 -27.49
N GLY A 356 -3.27 3.00 -28.09
CA GLY A 356 -3.06 3.22 -29.50
C GLY A 356 -1.63 2.89 -29.96
N PHE A 357 -0.63 3.28 -29.19
CA PHE A 357 0.76 2.94 -29.46
C PHE A 357 0.99 1.43 -29.53
N LYS A 358 0.35 0.67 -28.65
CA LYS A 358 0.45 -0.79 -28.65
C LYS A 358 -0.35 -1.45 -29.79
N TYR A 359 -1.59 -1.04 -30.01
CA TYR A 359 -2.59 -1.77 -30.80
C TYR A 359 -2.83 -1.24 -32.22
N MET A 360 -2.52 0.03 -32.52
CA MET A 360 -2.76 0.62 -33.85
C MET A 360 -1.78 0.08 -34.92
N PRO A 361 -2.17 0.13 -36.21
CA PRO A 361 -1.25 -0.13 -37.32
C PRO A 361 0.04 0.67 -37.18
N PHE A 362 1.18 0.09 -37.59
CA PHE A 362 2.50 0.65 -37.30
C PHE A 362 2.63 2.13 -37.70
N ASP A 363 2.17 2.50 -38.90
CA ASP A 363 2.26 3.91 -39.36
C ASP A 363 1.43 4.91 -38.53
N LEU A 364 0.43 4.44 -37.79
CA LEU A 364 -0.39 5.26 -36.90
C LEU A 364 0.21 5.40 -35.48
N LYS A 365 1.13 4.55 -35.07
CA LYS A 365 1.75 4.58 -33.74
C LYS A 365 2.44 5.92 -33.43
N ARG A 366 2.97 6.59 -34.46
CA ARG A 366 3.59 7.92 -34.31
C ARG A 366 2.67 9.01 -33.74
N PHE A 367 1.36 8.87 -33.93
CA PHE A 367 0.35 9.79 -33.39
C PHE A 367 -0.09 9.42 -31.97
N CYS A 368 0.39 8.29 -31.47
CA CYS A 368 0.04 7.71 -30.17
C CYS A 368 1.21 7.73 -29.20
N LEU A 369 2.28 8.47 -29.50
CA LEU A 369 3.40 8.65 -28.57
C LEU A 369 2.91 9.37 -27.32
N THR A 370 3.34 8.85 -26.17
CA THR A 370 3.18 9.45 -24.85
C THR A 370 4.39 9.06 -24.01
N ILE A 371 4.70 9.84 -22.99
CA ILE A 371 5.84 9.60 -22.11
C ILE A 371 5.40 9.59 -20.65
N PRO A 372 6.13 8.96 -19.73
CA PRO A 372 5.80 8.97 -18.30
C PRO A 372 5.63 10.38 -17.73
N ALA A 373 6.43 11.35 -18.16
CA ALA A 373 6.33 12.73 -17.73
C ALA A 373 4.96 13.39 -18.04
N GLU A 374 4.27 12.96 -19.11
CA GLU A 374 2.91 13.45 -19.39
C GLU A 374 1.91 12.94 -18.33
N PHE A 375 2.06 11.69 -17.84
CA PHE A 375 1.28 11.16 -16.72
C PHE A 375 1.64 11.85 -15.40
N ASN A 376 2.93 12.06 -15.13
CA ASN A 376 3.41 12.75 -13.93
C ASN A 376 2.90 14.21 -13.86
N SER A 377 2.70 14.87 -15.01
CA SER A 377 2.09 16.20 -15.03
C SER A 377 0.63 16.25 -14.58
N LEU A 378 -0.03 15.11 -14.47
CA LEU A 378 -1.41 14.96 -13.98
C LEU A 378 -1.49 14.58 -12.50
N GLU A 379 -0.37 14.34 -11.88
CA GLU A 379 -0.26 14.13 -10.44
C GLU A 379 -0.63 15.42 -9.70
N LYS A 380 -1.55 15.30 -8.76
CA LYS A 380 -1.94 16.38 -7.87
C LYS A 380 -1.84 15.88 -6.44
N THR A 381 -0.90 16.42 -5.70
CA THR A 381 -0.76 16.23 -4.25
C THR A 381 -1.36 17.44 -3.52
N ASP A 382 -1.78 17.25 -2.30
CA ASP A 382 -2.18 18.35 -1.43
C ASP A 382 -0.95 19.18 -1.03
N ASP A 383 -1.20 20.45 -0.71
CA ASP A 383 -0.15 21.36 -0.26
C ASP A 383 0.25 20.98 1.18
N ILE A 384 1.51 20.60 1.34
CA ILE A 384 2.10 20.20 2.64
C ILE A 384 2.93 21.32 3.28
N SER A 385 2.92 22.52 2.72
CA SER A 385 3.74 23.66 3.20
C SER A 385 3.41 24.09 4.63
N ASP A 386 2.23 23.76 5.13
CA ASP A 386 1.78 24.08 6.48
C ASP A 386 2.27 23.05 7.54
N TYR A 387 2.88 21.95 7.10
CA TYR A 387 3.36 20.90 8.00
C TYR A 387 4.88 20.97 8.16
N GLU A 388 5.36 20.89 9.42
CA GLU A 388 6.77 20.66 9.75
C GLU A 388 7.00 19.14 9.83
N LEU A 389 8.01 18.63 9.08
CA LEU A 389 8.32 17.20 9.09
C LEU A 389 8.96 16.82 10.42
N PHE A 390 8.59 15.64 10.95
CA PHE A 390 9.27 15.07 12.09
C PHE A 390 10.70 14.68 11.71
N SER A 391 11.62 14.86 12.65
CA SER A 391 12.98 14.34 12.61
C SER A 391 13.35 13.72 13.94
N SER A 392 13.91 12.52 13.91
CA SER A 392 14.45 11.80 15.08
C SER A 392 15.78 12.38 15.59
N ASP A 393 16.40 13.29 14.83
CA ASP A 393 17.66 13.93 15.19
C ASP A 393 17.55 14.71 16.51
N ASN A 394 18.45 14.44 17.44
CA ASN A 394 18.46 15.03 18.77
C ASN A 394 18.47 16.57 18.74
N GLN A 395 19.27 17.18 17.84
CA GLN A 395 19.39 18.64 17.72
C GLN A 395 18.10 19.25 17.12
N ALA A 396 17.53 18.60 16.13
CA ALA A 396 16.28 19.03 15.52
C ALA A 396 15.14 19.00 16.53
N PHE A 397 14.99 17.88 17.26
CA PHE A 397 13.96 17.75 18.30
C PHE A 397 14.16 18.74 19.46
N TYR A 398 15.39 18.91 19.94
CA TYR A 398 15.67 19.91 20.98
C TYR A 398 15.32 21.33 20.54
N THR A 399 15.65 21.67 19.29
CA THR A 399 15.30 22.98 18.71
C THR A 399 13.80 23.15 18.62
N TYR A 400 13.09 22.10 18.20
CA TYR A 400 11.62 22.07 18.16
C TYR A 400 11.02 22.24 19.55
N LEU A 401 11.52 21.52 20.55
CA LEU A 401 11.10 21.67 21.94
C LEU A 401 11.23 23.12 22.43
N LYS A 402 12.35 23.78 22.14
CA LYS A 402 12.57 25.17 22.60
C LYS A 402 11.65 26.18 21.92
N LYS A 403 11.32 25.96 20.67
CA LYS A 403 10.52 26.86 19.83
C LYS A 403 9.02 26.70 20.05
N THR A 404 8.55 25.46 20.23
CA THR A 404 7.13 25.11 20.19
C THR A 404 6.55 24.99 21.59
N PRO A 405 5.47 25.71 21.94
CA PRO A 405 4.79 25.55 23.22
C PRO A 405 4.01 24.23 23.28
N VAL A 406 3.77 23.71 24.47
CA VAL A 406 2.78 22.65 24.67
C VAL A 406 1.38 23.24 24.45
N THR A 407 0.57 22.56 23.65
CA THR A 407 -0.85 22.87 23.47
C THR A 407 -1.69 21.88 24.27
N LEU A 408 -2.86 22.33 24.74
CA LEU A 408 -3.71 21.51 25.59
C LEU A 408 -4.98 21.09 24.87
N THR A 409 -5.40 19.83 25.08
CA THR A 409 -6.66 19.27 24.58
C THR A 409 -7.39 18.53 25.69
N ASP A 410 -8.70 18.33 25.51
CA ASP A 410 -9.52 17.50 26.39
C ASP A 410 -9.47 16.01 26.00
N ASP A 411 -8.98 15.68 24.81
CA ASP A 411 -8.81 14.31 24.35
C ASP A 411 -7.57 13.68 25.00
N LYS A 412 -7.65 12.44 25.41
CA LYS A 412 -6.49 11.67 25.90
C LYS A 412 -5.44 11.53 24.82
N CYS A 413 -4.15 11.61 25.20
CA CYS A 413 -3.05 11.58 24.23
C CYS A 413 -2.09 10.42 24.49
N PHE A 414 -1.75 9.69 23.43
CA PHE A 414 -0.63 8.77 23.39
C PHE A 414 0.44 9.35 22.46
N ARG A 415 1.69 9.39 22.92
CA ARG A 415 2.84 9.88 22.16
C ARG A 415 3.97 8.86 22.23
N PHE A 416 4.33 8.30 21.09
CA PHE A 416 5.54 7.52 20.91
C PHE A 416 6.55 8.38 20.16
N ILE A 417 7.65 8.73 20.83
CA ILE A 417 8.69 9.61 20.28
C ILE A 417 10.00 8.84 20.31
N HIS A 418 10.51 8.50 19.13
CA HIS A 418 11.76 7.77 18.98
C HIS A 418 12.84 8.69 18.41
N LEU A 419 13.85 8.95 19.23
CA LEU A 419 14.98 9.82 18.92
C LEU A 419 16.23 8.98 18.67
N VAL A 420 17.16 9.55 17.89
CA VAL A 420 18.49 8.97 17.66
C VAL A 420 19.21 8.66 18.98
N GLY A 421 18.91 9.39 20.06
CA GLY A 421 19.43 9.05 21.39
C GLY A 421 20.96 9.07 21.45
N ALA A 422 21.56 7.89 21.70
CA ALA A 422 23.01 7.70 21.72
C ALA A 422 23.54 6.88 20.52
N HIS A 423 22.72 6.67 19.47
CA HIS A 423 23.16 6.01 18.25
C HIS A 423 24.26 6.79 17.53
N SER A 424 25.27 6.08 17.04
CA SER A 424 26.35 6.73 16.25
C SER A 424 25.85 7.22 14.88
N PRO A 425 26.44 8.27 14.28
CA PRO A 425 27.59 9.04 14.75
C PRO A 425 27.21 10.09 15.79
N TRP A 426 28.11 10.36 16.72
CA TRP A 426 27.89 11.27 17.84
C TRP A 426 28.33 12.69 17.50
N HIS A 427 27.39 13.63 17.48
CA HIS A 427 27.63 14.99 16.98
C HIS A 427 27.18 16.09 17.97
N GLN A 428 26.67 15.73 19.15
CA GLN A 428 26.22 16.69 20.13
C GLN A 428 26.97 16.56 21.47
N ASP A 429 27.18 17.68 22.15
CA ASP A 429 27.61 17.73 23.55
C ASP A 429 26.41 17.90 24.50
N ALA A 430 26.66 17.86 25.81
CA ALA A 430 25.63 18.05 26.86
C ALA A 430 24.84 19.36 26.73
N GLN A 431 25.36 20.38 26.08
CA GLN A 431 24.73 21.66 25.84
C GLN A 431 24.00 21.74 24.51
N MET A 432 23.92 20.61 23.81
CA MET A 432 23.35 20.51 22.45
C MET A 432 24.11 21.34 21.40
N ASN A 433 25.41 21.54 21.58
CA ASN A 433 26.25 22.12 20.53
C ASN A 433 26.72 21.01 19.60
N GLU A 434 26.76 21.32 18.30
CA GLU A 434 27.33 20.42 17.31
C GLU A 434 28.86 20.30 17.48
N ILE A 435 29.36 19.06 17.49
CA ILE A 435 30.78 18.73 17.63
C ILE A 435 31.21 17.72 16.57
N GLU A 436 32.46 17.80 16.06
CA GLU A 436 32.94 16.93 14.98
C GLU A 436 33.24 15.49 15.42
N ASN A 437 33.70 15.31 16.68
CA ASN A 437 34.14 14.02 17.21
C ASN A 437 33.60 13.86 18.62
N GLY A 438 32.29 13.62 18.73
CA GLY A 438 31.64 13.34 19.99
C GLY A 438 31.98 11.96 20.54
N THR A 439 31.63 11.72 21.80
CA THR A 439 31.68 10.41 22.42
C THR A 439 30.29 9.89 22.70
N TYR A 440 30.18 8.61 22.95
CA TYR A 440 28.94 7.97 23.32
C TYR A 440 28.32 8.59 24.60
N GLU A 441 29.14 8.85 25.61
CA GLU A 441 28.71 9.48 26.87
C GLU A 441 28.19 10.91 26.62
N GLN A 442 28.82 11.69 25.73
CA GLN A 442 28.32 13.02 25.36
C GLN A 442 26.94 12.95 24.69
N SER A 443 26.68 11.92 23.87
CA SER A 443 25.35 11.72 23.31
C SER A 443 24.29 11.34 24.35
N ILE A 444 24.67 10.59 25.40
CA ILE A 444 23.79 10.35 26.55
C ILE A 444 23.52 11.64 27.31
N GLU A 445 24.55 12.47 27.55
CA GLU A 445 24.38 13.79 28.20
C GLU A 445 23.44 14.70 27.38
N ALA A 446 23.57 14.71 26.05
CA ALA A 446 22.69 15.43 25.14
C ALA A 446 21.24 14.90 25.24
N SER A 447 21.07 13.58 25.25
CA SER A 447 19.77 12.93 25.43
C SER A 447 19.13 13.30 26.79
N MET A 448 19.90 13.34 27.85
CA MET A 448 19.42 13.76 29.17
C MET A 448 19.04 15.26 29.22
N THR A 449 19.71 16.10 28.41
CA THR A 449 19.31 17.52 28.25
C THR A 449 17.95 17.64 27.55
N ILE A 450 17.69 16.78 26.56
CA ILE A 450 16.37 16.67 25.90
C ILE A 450 15.31 16.22 26.90
N VAL A 451 15.57 15.14 27.65
CA VAL A 451 14.68 14.64 28.71
C VAL A 451 14.33 15.73 29.71
N ALA A 452 15.35 16.42 30.29
CA ALA A 452 15.13 17.50 31.24
C ALA A 452 14.25 18.62 30.66
N THR A 453 14.51 19.00 29.39
CA THR A 453 13.75 20.06 28.72
C THR A 453 12.30 19.62 28.47
N TYR A 454 12.08 18.37 28.04
CA TYR A 454 10.75 17.83 27.82
C TYR A 454 9.93 17.74 29.09
N LEU A 455 10.48 17.16 30.15
CA LEU A 455 9.82 17.06 31.47
C LEU A 455 9.49 18.43 32.05
N GLN A 456 10.42 19.41 31.92
CA GLN A 456 10.17 20.77 32.39
C GLN A 456 9.01 21.44 31.65
N LYS A 457 8.90 21.21 30.31
CA LYS A 457 7.77 21.71 29.53
C LYS A 457 6.43 21.13 29.98
N LEU A 458 6.37 19.84 30.29
CA LEU A 458 5.16 19.22 30.85
C LEU A 458 4.79 19.81 32.22
N LYS A 459 5.79 20.06 33.08
CA LYS A 459 5.61 20.73 34.40
C LYS A 459 5.08 22.15 34.21
N ASP A 460 5.69 22.94 33.34
CA ASP A 460 5.31 24.34 33.08
C ASP A 460 3.89 24.44 32.46
N SER A 461 3.45 23.43 31.75
CA SER A 461 2.13 23.36 31.13
C SER A 461 1.05 22.77 32.04
N GLY A 462 1.43 22.28 33.22
CA GLY A 462 0.52 21.72 34.20
C GLY A 462 -0.05 20.33 33.86
N VAL A 463 0.57 19.61 32.93
CA VAL A 463 0.14 18.27 32.50
C VAL A 463 1.10 17.15 32.93
N TYR A 464 2.15 17.47 33.65
CA TYR A 464 3.14 16.49 34.12
C TYR A 464 2.54 15.43 35.05
N ASP A 465 1.63 15.84 35.94
CA ASP A 465 1.05 14.95 36.94
C ASP A 465 0.02 13.97 36.32
N ASN A 466 -0.66 14.37 35.25
CA ASN A 466 -1.60 13.50 34.54
C ASN A 466 -0.96 12.74 33.34
N THR A 467 0.37 12.74 33.27
CA THR A 467 1.13 12.03 32.24
C THR A 467 1.87 10.84 32.88
N ALA A 468 1.55 9.63 32.37
CA ALA A 468 2.39 8.45 32.53
C ALA A 468 3.53 8.52 31.52
N ILE A 469 4.76 8.28 31.95
CA ILE A 469 5.94 8.42 31.09
C ILE A 469 6.83 7.19 31.23
N MET A 470 7.21 6.59 30.09
CA MET A 470 8.32 5.64 30.02
C MET A 470 9.43 6.25 29.17
N ILE A 471 10.61 6.40 29.76
CA ILE A 471 11.84 6.75 29.04
C ILE A 471 12.62 5.45 28.91
N LEU A 472 12.86 5.01 27.69
CA LEU A 472 13.42 3.68 27.43
C LEU A 472 14.38 3.71 26.24
N SER A 473 15.16 2.66 26.07
CA SER A 473 15.83 2.36 24.79
C SER A 473 15.19 1.13 24.15
N ASP A 474 15.28 1.06 22.87
CA ASP A 474 14.88 -0.10 22.08
C ASP A 474 15.85 -1.28 22.25
N HIS A 475 17.15 -1.01 22.41
CA HIS A 475 18.20 -1.97 22.78
C HIS A 475 19.37 -1.23 23.48
N GLY A 476 20.33 -1.99 24.01
CA GLY A 476 21.57 -1.45 24.58
C GLY A 476 22.64 -1.15 23.53
N TYR A 477 23.86 -0.89 23.99
CA TYR A 477 25.01 -0.58 23.12
C TYR A 477 26.22 -1.49 23.43
N ASN A 478 27.01 -1.78 22.41
CA ASN A 478 28.30 -2.45 22.55
C ASN A 478 29.45 -1.43 22.44
N ILE A 479 30.12 -1.13 23.54
CA ILE A 479 31.21 -0.15 23.63
C ILE A 479 32.54 -0.73 23.20
N GLU A 480 32.74 -2.02 23.33
CA GLU A 480 33.96 -2.70 22.90
C GLU A 480 33.86 -3.01 21.41
N ASP A 481 34.92 -2.72 20.66
CA ASP A 481 35.10 -2.95 19.21
C ASP A 481 35.15 -4.45 18.81
N ASP A 482 34.61 -5.33 19.62
CA ASP A 482 34.37 -6.69 19.23
C ASP A 482 32.92 -6.80 18.71
N ASP A 483 32.74 -7.44 17.59
CA ASP A 483 31.47 -7.62 16.86
C ASP A 483 30.37 -8.41 17.63
N SER A 484 30.44 -8.52 18.97
CA SER A 484 29.44 -9.26 19.70
C SER A 484 28.24 -8.38 20.04
N SER A 485 27.19 -8.45 19.22
CA SER A 485 25.88 -7.83 19.45
C SER A 485 25.18 -8.35 20.72
N GLU A 486 25.71 -9.42 21.33
CA GLU A 486 25.25 -9.97 22.62
C GLU A 486 25.27 -8.94 23.76
N LYS A 487 26.14 -7.92 23.66
CA LYS A 487 26.23 -6.82 24.64
C LYS A 487 25.17 -5.73 24.47
N ARG A 488 24.26 -5.83 23.52
CA ARG A 488 23.17 -4.88 23.26
C ARG A 488 21.87 -5.23 23.97
N GLN A 489 21.88 -6.23 24.82
CA GLN A 489 20.70 -6.73 25.53
C GLN A 489 20.24 -5.87 26.71
N HIS A 490 21.00 -4.85 27.13
CA HIS A 490 20.76 -4.08 28.34
C HIS A 490 20.34 -2.63 28.07
N PRO A 491 19.06 -2.36 27.71
CA PRO A 491 18.53 -1.01 27.51
C PRO A 491 18.20 -0.31 28.83
N ILE A 492 18.05 1.02 28.79
CA ILE A 492 17.50 1.78 29.92
C ILE A 492 15.98 1.61 30.01
N LEU A 493 15.45 1.76 31.24
CA LEU A 493 14.01 1.86 31.51
C LEU A 493 13.74 2.71 32.74
N PHE A 494 13.16 3.91 32.54
CA PHE A 494 12.62 4.76 33.60
C PHE A 494 11.12 4.85 33.45
N VAL A 495 10.37 4.68 34.54
CA VAL A 495 8.91 4.68 34.50
C VAL A 495 8.35 5.61 35.57
N LYS A 496 7.35 6.40 35.18
CA LYS A 496 6.55 7.25 36.04
C LYS A 496 5.07 7.06 35.71
N GLY A 497 4.27 6.69 36.69
CA GLY A 497 2.81 6.66 36.59
C GLY A 497 2.16 8.05 36.76
N VAL A 498 0.86 8.11 36.49
CA VAL A 498 0.05 9.32 36.69
C VAL A 498 0.03 9.70 38.18
N GLY A 499 0.40 10.95 38.53
CA GLY A 499 0.42 11.44 39.88
C GLY A 499 1.48 10.82 40.80
N GLU A 500 2.48 10.18 40.23
CA GLU A 500 3.58 9.55 40.97
C GLU A 500 4.64 10.57 41.32
N HIS A 501 5.03 10.60 42.61
CA HIS A 501 6.03 11.51 43.16
C HIS A 501 6.88 10.82 44.20
N TYR A 502 8.20 11.07 44.15
CA TYR A 502 9.18 10.62 45.13
C TYR A 502 10.11 11.75 45.52
N ASP A 503 10.77 11.62 46.67
CA ASP A 503 11.77 12.60 47.12
C ASP A 503 13.07 12.49 46.29
N GLU A 504 13.35 11.32 45.73
CA GLU A 504 14.52 11.03 44.86
C GLU A 504 14.22 9.90 43.88
N LEU A 505 15.02 9.81 42.83
CA LEU A 505 14.96 8.71 41.86
C LEU A 505 14.95 7.35 42.57
N GLN A 506 13.93 6.55 42.33
CA GLN A 506 13.85 5.18 42.81
C GLN A 506 14.66 4.25 41.87
N ILE A 507 15.38 3.28 42.45
CA ILE A 507 16.14 2.30 41.69
C ILE A 507 15.61 0.90 42.04
N SER A 508 15.28 0.12 41.03
CA SER A 508 14.82 -1.28 41.15
C SER A 508 15.66 -2.19 40.28
N SER A 509 16.20 -3.26 40.89
CA SER A 509 16.89 -4.33 40.18
C SER A 509 15.98 -5.50 39.85
N ALA A 510 14.67 -5.28 39.75
CA ALA A 510 13.71 -6.25 39.26
C ALA A 510 14.09 -6.73 37.83
N PRO A 511 14.04 -8.05 37.53
CA PRO A 511 14.47 -8.59 36.25
C PRO A 511 13.40 -8.35 35.15
N ILE A 512 13.31 -7.12 34.66
CA ILE A 512 12.35 -6.72 33.63
C ILE A 512 12.84 -7.13 32.24
N SER A 513 11.92 -7.35 31.34
CA SER A 513 12.17 -7.60 29.90
C SER A 513 11.17 -6.79 29.07
N GLN A 514 11.52 -6.47 27.83
CA GLN A 514 10.57 -5.84 26.90
C GLN A 514 9.29 -6.67 26.70
N SER A 515 9.31 -7.98 26.98
CA SER A 515 8.11 -8.82 26.97
C SER A 515 7.05 -8.41 28.01
N ASP A 516 7.41 -7.57 28.99
CA ASP A 516 6.49 -7.09 30.04
C ASP A 516 5.84 -5.75 29.68
N TYR A 517 6.30 -5.10 28.61
CA TYR A 517 5.95 -3.71 28.36
C TYR A 517 4.48 -3.51 27.99
N LEU A 518 3.87 -4.42 27.22
CA LEU A 518 2.45 -4.30 26.85
C LEU A 518 1.53 -4.32 28.08
N GLU A 519 1.85 -5.18 29.06
CA GLU A 519 1.12 -5.21 30.32
C GLU A 519 1.40 -3.97 31.15
N ALA A 520 2.64 -3.49 31.17
CA ALA A 520 3.02 -2.25 31.83
C ALA A 520 2.28 -1.03 31.23
N TYR A 521 2.18 -0.94 29.90
CA TYR A 521 1.38 0.12 29.25
C TYR A 521 -0.08 0.09 29.70
N THR A 522 -0.71 -1.08 29.70
CA THR A 522 -2.09 -1.24 30.16
C THR A 522 -2.25 -0.81 31.62
N ARG A 523 -1.32 -1.19 32.50
CA ARG A 523 -1.34 -0.81 33.90
C ARG A 523 -1.14 0.70 34.10
N LEU A 524 -0.27 1.32 33.32
CA LEU A 524 -0.09 2.79 33.32
C LEU A 524 -1.37 3.51 32.87
N LEU A 525 -2.03 3.01 31.81
CA LEU A 525 -3.33 3.52 31.35
C LEU A 525 -4.44 3.36 32.42
N ASP A 526 -4.34 2.34 33.27
CA ASP A 526 -5.23 2.08 34.40
C ASP A 526 -4.84 2.89 35.65
N GLY A 527 -3.82 3.76 35.56
CA GLY A 527 -3.37 4.63 36.65
C GLY A 527 -2.56 3.90 37.75
N LYS A 528 -1.94 2.76 37.41
CA LYS A 528 -1.02 2.09 38.35
C LYS A 528 0.30 2.83 38.46
N GLN A 529 0.98 2.66 39.60
CA GLN A 529 2.22 3.33 39.98
C GLN A 529 3.16 2.34 40.66
N GLY A 530 4.46 2.64 40.65
CA GLY A 530 5.51 1.93 41.37
C GLY A 530 5.50 0.44 41.14
N ASP A 531 5.60 -0.34 42.21
CA ASP A 531 5.63 -1.82 42.15
C ASP A 531 4.39 -2.49 41.52
N ALA A 532 3.33 -1.73 41.26
CA ALA A 532 2.14 -2.25 40.63
C ALA A 532 2.21 -2.25 39.08
N ILE A 533 3.28 -1.69 38.51
CA ILE A 533 3.46 -1.60 37.05
C ILE A 533 3.99 -2.93 36.49
N PHE A 534 4.91 -3.59 37.17
CA PHE A 534 5.48 -4.87 36.77
C PHE A 534 5.18 -5.98 37.79
N ASP A 535 5.15 -7.23 37.34
CA ASP A 535 4.92 -8.39 38.22
C ASP A 535 6.17 -8.82 38.97
N TYR A 536 7.35 -8.52 38.41
CA TYR A 536 8.63 -8.94 38.97
C TYR A 536 9.18 -7.90 39.95
N LYS A 537 9.85 -8.42 40.98
CA LYS A 537 10.47 -7.62 42.05
C LYS A 537 11.95 -7.91 42.16
N GLU A 538 12.65 -7.03 42.83
CA GLU A 538 14.06 -7.22 43.17
C GLU A 538 14.28 -8.56 43.89
N GLY A 539 15.25 -9.33 43.38
CA GLY A 539 15.60 -10.65 43.89
C GLY A 539 14.80 -11.82 43.29
N ASP A 540 13.82 -11.57 42.44
CA ASP A 540 13.11 -12.62 41.75
C ASP A 540 14.05 -13.36 40.77
N ALA A 541 13.93 -14.69 40.73
CA ALA A 541 14.62 -15.51 39.75
C ALA A 541 13.75 -15.62 38.47
N ARG A 542 14.30 -15.18 37.34
CA ARG A 542 13.61 -15.20 36.06
C ARG A 542 14.56 -15.48 34.92
N GLU A 543 14.14 -16.33 33.99
CA GLU A 543 14.77 -16.45 32.67
C GLU A 543 14.12 -15.45 31.70
N ARG A 544 14.95 -14.73 30.93
CA ARG A 544 14.52 -13.75 29.94
C ARG A 544 15.09 -14.15 28.60
N ARG A 545 14.26 -14.14 27.58
CA ARG A 545 14.60 -14.50 26.20
C ARG A 545 15.19 -13.31 25.46
N PHE A 546 16.21 -13.59 24.64
CA PHE A 546 16.85 -12.65 23.72
C PHE A 546 17.09 -13.35 22.38
N LEU A 547 16.64 -12.77 21.29
CA LEU A 547 16.94 -13.23 19.95
C LEU A 547 18.05 -12.37 19.35
N PHE A 548 19.25 -12.92 19.42
CA PHE A 548 20.42 -12.35 18.81
C PHE A 548 20.46 -12.64 17.32
N TYR A 549 20.90 -11.68 16.50
CA TYR A 549 21.26 -11.87 15.10
C TYR A 549 22.42 -10.96 14.72
N ASP A 550 23.21 -11.38 13.74
CA ASP A 550 24.29 -10.58 13.19
C ASP A 550 23.70 -9.56 12.20
N TYR A 551 24.24 -8.34 12.18
CA TYR A 551 23.81 -7.29 11.25
C TYR A 551 23.95 -7.72 9.77
N ASP A 552 24.99 -8.54 9.45
CA ASP A 552 25.23 -9.07 8.11
C ASP A 552 24.31 -10.26 7.75
N GLU A 553 23.69 -10.91 8.74
CA GLU A 553 22.75 -12.04 8.57
C GLU A 553 21.43 -11.78 9.31
N PRO A 554 20.67 -10.74 8.93
CA PRO A 554 19.54 -10.24 9.73
C PRO A 554 18.34 -11.20 9.85
N THR A 555 18.36 -12.31 9.13
CA THR A 555 17.32 -13.36 9.17
C THR A 555 17.77 -14.65 9.85
N HIS A 556 18.99 -14.69 10.40
CA HIS A 556 19.50 -15.82 11.16
C HIS A 556 19.53 -15.48 12.65
N PHE A 557 18.59 -16.02 13.42
CA PHE A 557 18.49 -15.73 14.85
C PHE A 557 19.06 -16.86 15.68
N TYR A 558 19.75 -16.47 16.76
CA TYR A 558 20.26 -17.34 17.81
C TYR A 558 19.50 -17.04 19.09
N GLU A 559 18.87 -18.05 19.68
CA GLU A 559 18.12 -17.88 20.91
C GLU A 559 19.05 -17.96 22.14
N TYR A 560 19.04 -16.89 22.91
CA TYR A 560 19.69 -16.84 24.23
C TYR A 560 18.67 -16.70 25.35
N MET A 561 19.00 -17.26 26.49
CA MET A 561 18.30 -17.04 27.75
C MET A 561 19.26 -16.44 28.76
N GLN A 562 18.77 -15.46 29.54
CA GLN A 562 19.54 -14.84 30.60
C GLN A 562 18.83 -14.95 31.95
N THR A 563 19.60 -15.32 32.98
CA THR A 563 19.21 -15.28 34.38
C THR A 563 20.17 -14.36 35.12
N GLY A 564 19.71 -13.49 35.96
CA GLY A 564 20.59 -12.58 36.70
C GLY A 564 20.57 -11.16 36.18
N TYR A 565 21.68 -10.44 36.33
CA TYR A 565 21.76 -9.04 35.92
C TYR A 565 21.90 -8.89 34.41
N ALA A 566 21.09 -8.00 33.80
CA ALA A 566 21.04 -7.87 32.35
C ALA A 566 22.38 -7.40 31.73
N GLY A 567 23.16 -6.58 32.41
CA GLY A 567 24.49 -6.14 31.98
C GLY A 567 25.57 -7.22 32.09
N ASP A 568 25.32 -8.33 32.78
CA ASP A 568 26.30 -9.43 32.95
C ASP A 568 26.09 -10.50 31.90
N VAL A 569 26.83 -10.38 30.78
CA VAL A 569 26.80 -11.34 29.66
C VAL A 569 27.18 -12.77 30.06
N ASP A 570 27.94 -12.97 31.14
CA ASP A 570 28.31 -14.31 31.64
C ASP A 570 27.08 -15.06 32.20
N THR A 571 26.00 -14.38 32.47
CA THR A 571 24.71 -14.99 32.90
C THR A 571 23.78 -15.32 31.73
N MET A 572 24.20 -15.01 30.50
CA MET A 572 23.50 -15.36 29.25
C MET A 572 24.04 -16.68 28.69
N TYR A 573 23.16 -17.51 28.20
CA TYR A 573 23.56 -18.76 27.54
C TYR A 573 22.77 -19.05 26.29
N PHE A 574 23.43 -19.58 25.27
CA PHE A 574 22.82 -20.06 24.05
C PHE A 574 21.99 -21.32 24.31
N THR A 575 20.72 -21.31 23.90
CA THR A 575 19.81 -22.46 24.14
C THR A 575 20.06 -23.64 23.19
N GLY A 576 20.81 -23.44 22.11
CA GLY A 576 20.99 -24.38 21.00
C GLY A 576 19.91 -24.23 19.91
N VAL A 577 19.04 -23.23 20.02
CA VAL A 577 18.01 -22.95 19.01
C VAL A 577 18.53 -21.90 18.04
N GLU A 578 18.56 -22.27 16.76
CA GLU A 578 18.84 -21.39 15.63
C GLU A 578 17.59 -21.32 14.75
N ILE A 579 17.20 -20.10 14.38
CA ILE A 579 16.02 -19.83 13.54
C ILE A 579 16.55 -19.27 12.22
N THR A 580 16.35 -20.00 11.14
CA THR A 580 16.77 -19.63 9.78
C THR A 580 15.54 -19.43 8.88
N PRO A 581 15.66 -18.67 7.75
CA PRO A 581 14.59 -18.47 6.79
C PRO A 581 13.98 -19.75 6.25
#